data_463f98cdc629ef6d91d29448d3c6c5e6
#
_entry.id   463f98cdc629ef6d91d29448d3c6c5e6
#
_cell.length_a   1.000
_cell.length_b   1.000
_cell.length_c   1.000
_cell.angle_alpha   90.00
_cell.angle_beta   90.00
_cell.angle_gamma   90.00
#
_symmetry.space_group_name_H-M   'P 1'
#
loop_
_entity.id
_entity.type
_entity.pdbx_description
1 polymer ?
#
loop_
_entity_poly.entity_id
_entity_poly.type
_entity_poly.pdbx_seq_one_letter_code
_entity_poly.pdbx_strand_id
1 'polypeptide(L)'
;MSVFQTVYDAHLTIAGHDISWREIIGNAFGFASAIGGLKRRVWAWPVGIVGNVLLFTVFIGTAVNGEAVPLLGQAGRQIFFIAVSIYGWQRWQQAKREHAGTEQAAVSPRWATGRERAAYLGAAAVGVVVLFFAFQAIGTLFPVPTWYFLADSWIFVGSILATYAMARGWVDFWLCWIAVDLVGVPELIYFKLYPSAALYGVYGVLVIYGFFAWRRIAREEPLADPQTEMVGA
;
A
#
# COMPACT_ATOMS: atom_id res chain seq x y z
N MET A 1 -18.62 -28.33 -14.22
CA MET A 1 -17.72 -27.26 -13.76
C MET A 1 -16.29 -27.63 -14.12
N SER A 2 -15.53 -26.74 -14.71
CA SER A 2 -14.11 -27.01 -14.95
C SER A 2 -13.34 -26.97 -13.64
N VAL A 3 -12.24 -27.73 -13.52
CA VAL A 3 -11.35 -27.71 -12.35
C VAL A 3 -10.93 -26.27 -12.03
N PHE A 4 -10.75 -25.45 -13.06
CA PHE A 4 -10.44 -24.03 -12.93
C PHE A 4 -11.56 -23.25 -12.20
N GLN A 5 -12.83 -23.47 -12.54
CA GLN A 5 -13.95 -22.82 -11.85
C GLN A 5 -14.05 -23.25 -10.39
N THR A 6 -13.84 -24.53 -10.09
CA THR A 6 -13.88 -25.05 -8.72
C THR A 6 -12.79 -24.40 -7.84
N VAL A 7 -11.58 -24.21 -8.38
CA VAL A 7 -10.49 -23.54 -7.65
C VAL A 7 -10.72 -22.03 -7.57
N TYR A 8 -11.27 -21.43 -8.63
CA TYR A 8 -11.54 -19.98 -8.67
C TYR A 8 -12.62 -19.56 -7.66
N ASP A 9 -13.66 -20.38 -7.49
CA ASP A 9 -14.80 -20.13 -6.61
C ASP A 9 -14.66 -20.77 -5.22
N ALA A 10 -13.50 -21.37 -4.90
CA ALA A 10 -13.26 -21.99 -3.61
C ALA A 10 -13.26 -20.92 -2.48
N HIS A 11 -14.02 -21.17 -1.44
CA HIS A 11 -14.19 -20.29 -0.29
C HIS A 11 -13.86 -21.03 0.99
N LEU A 12 -13.41 -20.29 2.01
CA LEU A 12 -13.26 -20.75 3.37
C LEU A 12 -14.22 -19.95 4.27
N THR A 13 -15.10 -20.63 4.96
CA THR A 13 -16.03 -19.97 5.90
C THR A 13 -15.33 -19.77 7.24
N ILE A 14 -15.05 -18.52 7.61
CA ILE A 14 -14.45 -18.14 8.89
C ILE A 14 -15.43 -17.24 9.64
N ALA A 15 -15.83 -17.63 10.84
CA ALA A 15 -16.76 -16.87 11.70
C ALA A 15 -18.07 -16.47 10.99
N GLY A 16 -18.59 -17.34 10.08
CA GLY A 16 -19.83 -17.10 9.33
C GLY A 16 -19.66 -16.19 8.10
N HIS A 17 -18.44 -15.85 7.71
CA HIS A 17 -18.13 -15.11 6.50
C HIS A 17 -17.39 -16.01 5.51
N ASP A 18 -17.87 -16.04 4.26
CA ASP A 18 -17.22 -16.75 3.17
C ASP A 18 -16.10 -15.86 2.59
N ILE A 19 -14.87 -16.31 2.77
CA ILE A 19 -13.67 -15.62 2.29
C ILE A 19 -13.07 -16.45 1.15
N SER A 20 -12.86 -15.82 -0.01
CA SER A 20 -12.26 -16.52 -1.14
C SER A 20 -10.78 -16.85 -0.87
N TRP A 21 -10.32 -18.00 -1.37
CA TRP A 21 -8.90 -18.35 -1.28
C TRP A 21 -8.00 -17.32 -1.95
N ARG A 22 -8.48 -16.68 -3.01
CA ARG A 22 -7.75 -15.62 -3.71
C ARG A 22 -7.51 -14.41 -2.81
N GLU A 23 -8.48 -14.09 -1.96
CA GLU A 23 -8.35 -13.01 -0.97
C GLU A 23 -7.33 -13.37 0.11
N ILE A 24 -7.40 -14.59 0.65
CA ILE A 24 -6.46 -15.07 1.67
C ILE A 24 -5.04 -15.07 1.11
N ILE A 25 -4.83 -15.65 -0.08
CA ILE A 25 -3.52 -15.71 -0.72
C ILE A 25 -3.04 -14.30 -1.09
N GLY A 26 -3.90 -13.46 -1.66
CA GLY A 26 -3.58 -12.07 -2.01
C GLY A 26 -3.11 -11.27 -0.79
N ASN A 27 -3.81 -11.39 0.34
CA ASN A 27 -3.40 -10.75 1.60
C ASN A 27 -2.09 -11.35 2.16
N ALA A 28 -1.87 -12.66 2.04
CA ALA A 28 -0.61 -13.28 2.45
C ALA A 28 0.58 -12.77 1.62
N PHE A 29 0.42 -12.61 0.29
CA PHE A 29 1.41 -11.97 -0.57
C PHE A 29 1.63 -10.50 -0.20
N GLY A 30 0.57 -9.75 0.10
CA GLY A 30 0.66 -8.38 0.59
C GLY A 30 1.47 -8.27 1.88
N PHE A 31 1.21 -9.16 2.84
CA PHE A 31 1.96 -9.22 4.11
C PHE A 31 3.43 -9.59 3.90
N ALA A 32 3.71 -10.59 3.07
CA ALA A 32 5.08 -10.96 2.71
C ALA A 32 5.81 -9.79 2.03
N SER A 33 5.14 -9.07 1.12
CA SER A 33 5.65 -7.86 0.49
C SER A 33 6.00 -6.78 1.52
N ALA A 34 5.13 -6.53 2.49
CA ALA A 34 5.38 -5.56 3.56
C ALA A 34 6.63 -5.91 4.39
N ILE A 35 6.80 -7.19 4.75
CA ILE A 35 8.01 -7.69 5.43
C ILE A 35 9.25 -7.52 4.55
N GLY A 36 9.15 -7.82 3.26
CA GLY A 36 10.23 -7.62 2.29
C GLY A 36 10.62 -6.15 2.16
N GLY A 37 9.64 -5.27 2.14
CA GLY A 37 9.83 -3.82 2.14
C GLY A 37 10.51 -3.31 3.39
N LEU A 38 10.07 -3.78 4.56
CA LEU A 38 10.73 -3.50 5.84
C LEU A 38 12.22 -3.87 5.80
N LYS A 39 12.54 -5.04 5.22
CA LYS A 39 13.92 -5.55 5.05
C LYS A 39 14.64 -4.95 3.84
N ARG A 40 14.05 -3.98 3.16
CA ARG A 40 14.60 -3.31 1.97
C ARG A 40 15.00 -4.28 0.84
N ARG A 41 14.21 -5.35 0.65
CA ARG A 41 14.48 -6.40 -0.33
C ARG A 41 13.72 -6.13 -1.64
N VAL A 42 14.40 -6.22 -2.78
CA VAL A 42 13.81 -5.99 -4.12
C VAL A 42 12.63 -6.92 -4.40
N TRP A 43 12.67 -8.17 -3.91
CA TRP A 43 11.60 -9.15 -4.12
C TRP A 43 10.24 -8.75 -3.50
N ALA A 44 10.25 -7.78 -2.57
CA ALA A 44 9.02 -7.24 -2.00
C ALA A 44 8.04 -6.74 -3.08
N TRP A 45 8.56 -6.09 -4.10
CA TRP A 45 7.77 -5.50 -5.17
C TRP A 45 7.02 -6.54 -6.03
N PRO A 46 7.70 -7.52 -6.68
CA PRO A 46 6.99 -8.53 -7.46
C PRO A 46 6.03 -9.36 -6.62
N VAL A 47 6.36 -9.67 -5.37
CA VAL A 47 5.45 -10.34 -4.45
C VAL A 47 4.21 -9.50 -4.19
N GLY A 48 4.36 -8.20 -3.96
CA GLY A 48 3.25 -7.26 -3.80
C GLY A 48 2.38 -7.15 -5.07
N ILE A 49 3.00 -7.14 -6.25
CA ILE A 49 2.27 -7.13 -7.53
C ILE A 49 1.37 -8.37 -7.65
N VAL A 50 1.89 -9.57 -7.33
CA VAL A 50 1.08 -10.81 -7.36
C VAL A 50 -0.09 -10.70 -6.39
N GLY A 51 0.14 -10.23 -5.16
CA GLY A 51 -0.93 -10.00 -4.19
C GLY A 51 -2.01 -9.05 -4.70
N ASN A 52 -1.60 -7.91 -5.26
CA ASN A 52 -2.53 -6.92 -5.81
C ASN A 52 -3.31 -7.43 -7.03
N VAL A 53 -2.71 -8.23 -7.89
CA VAL A 53 -3.42 -8.87 -9.01
C VAL A 53 -4.49 -9.83 -8.49
N LEU A 54 -4.18 -10.66 -7.50
CA LEU A 54 -5.15 -11.57 -6.88
C LEU A 54 -6.30 -10.79 -6.25
N LEU A 55 -6.01 -9.76 -5.45
CA LEU A 55 -7.03 -8.92 -4.81
C LEU A 55 -7.86 -8.15 -5.85
N PHE A 56 -7.26 -7.68 -6.94
CA PHE A 56 -8.01 -7.08 -8.04
C PHE A 56 -9.06 -8.05 -8.60
N THR A 57 -8.69 -9.31 -8.83
CA THR A 57 -9.65 -10.33 -9.34
C THR A 57 -10.78 -10.63 -8.36
N VAL A 58 -10.55 -10.48 -7.06
CA VAL A 58 -11.59 -10.59 -6.03
C VAL A 58 -12.53 -9.40 -6.12
N PHE A 59 -12.00 -8.18 -6.05
CA PHE A 59 -12.81 -6.97 -5.98
C PHE A 59 -13.57 -6.66 -7.27
N ILE A 60 -13.01 -6.96 -8.45
CA ILE A 60 -13.72 -6.79 -9.70
C ILE A 60 -14.82 -7.84 -9.87
N GLY A 61 -14.61 -9.06 -9.38
CA GLY A 61 -15.59 -10.14 -9.44
C GLY A 61 -16.85 -9.80 -8.63
N THR A 62 -16.69 -9.27 -7.42
CA THR A 62 -17.81 -8.83 -6.58
C THR A 62 -18.54 -7.63 -7.19
N ALA A 63 -17.81 -6.69 -7.80
CA ALA A 63 -18.40 -5.53 -8.48
C ALA A 63 -19.24 -5.94 -9.70
N VAL A 64 -18.80 -6.93 -10.47
CA VAL A 64 -19.52 -7.45 -11.66
C VAL A 64 -20.75 -8.25 -11.27
N ASN A 65 -20.73 -8.92 -10.12
CA ASN A 65 -21.88 -9.71 -9.63
C ASN A 65 -22.98 -8.90 -8.96
N GLY A 66 -22.89 -7.57 -8.99
CA GLY A 66 -23.92 -6.66 -8.43
C GLY A 66 -23.84 -6.48 -6.91
N GLU A 67 -22.78 -6.98 -6.28
CA GLU A 67 -22.49 -6.69 -4.89
C GLU A 67 -21.83 -5.32 -4.79
N ALA A 68 -22.40 -4.48 -4.01
CA ALA A 68 -22.04 -3.13 -3.59
C ALA A 68 -20.79 -2.44 -4.19
N VAL A 69 -20.99 -1.25 -4.69
CA VAL A 69 -20.05 -0.23 -5.21
C VAL A 69 -18.76 0.03 -4.41
N PRO A 70 -18.68 -0.15 -3.09
CA PRO A 70 -17.42 0.02 -2.38
C PRO A 70 -16.24 -0.77 -2.97
N LEU A 71 -16.53 -1.84 -3.70
CA LEU A 71 -15.50 -2.73 -4.23
C LEU A 71 -14.87 -2.25 -5.55
N LEU A 72 -15.51 -1.37 -6.31
CA LEU A 72 -14.88 -0.73 -7.48
C LEU A 72 -13.72 0.20 -7.09
N GLY A 73 -13.87 0.94 -5.98
CA GLY A 73 -12.78 1.73 -5.41
C GLY A 73 -11.62 0.84 -4.97
N GLN A 74 -11.92 -0.29 -4.32
CA GLN A 74 -10.92 -1.28 -3.94
C GLN A 74 -10.21 -1.89 -5.16
N ALA A 75 -10.94 -2.27 -6.21
CA ALA A 75 -10.35 -2.77 -7.46
C ALA A 75 -9.47 -1.70 -8.13
N GLY A 76 -9.96 -0.46 -8.24
CA GLY A 76 -9.19 0.65 -8.78
C GLY A 76 -7.88 0.89 -8.02
N ARG A 77 -7.93 0.82 -6.69
CA ARG A 77 -6.74 0.95 -5.84
C ARG A 77 -5.67 -0.11 -6.15
N GLN A 78 -6.06 -1.36 -6.45
CA GLN A 78 -5.10 -2.40 -6.81
C GLN A 78 -4.35 -2.08 -8.11
N ILE A 79 -5.02 -1.47 -9.10
CA ILE A 79 -4.37 -1.03 -10.35
C ILE A 79 -3.26 -0.02 -10.05
N PHE A 80 -3.55 0.97 -9.21
CA PHE A 80 -2.55 1.96 -8.81
C PHE A 80 -1.42 1.33 -8.01
N PHE A 81 -1.70 0.41 -7.11
CA PHE A 81 -0.66 -0.33 -6.38
C PHE A 81 0.25 -1.11 -7.33
N ILE A 82 -0.30 -1.78 -8.34
CA ILE A 82 0.49 -2.50 -9.35
C ILE A 82 1.39 -1.50 -10.10
N ALA A 83 0.85 -0.38 -10.56
CA ALA A 83 1.61 0.62 -11.32
C ALA A 83 2.77 1.20 -10.49
N VAL A 84 2.49 1.62 -9.24
CA VAL A 84 3.53 2.16 -8.34
C VAL A 84 4.51 1.07 -7.90
N SER A 85 4.08 -0.17 -7.75
CA SER A 85 4.96 -1.30 -7.43
C SER A 85 5.92 -1.63 -8.57
N ILE A 86 5.48 -1.54 -9.84
CA ILE A 86 6.36 -1.68 -11.01
C ILE A 86 7.43 -0.58 -11.00
N TYR A 87 7.05 0.68 -10.75
CA TYR A 87 7.99 1.79 -10.61
C TYR A 87 8.99 1.55 -9.47
N GLY A 88 8.51 1.15 -8.29
CA GLY A 88 9.35 0.84 -7.13
C GLY A 88 10.31 -0.31 -7.39
N TRP A 89 9.83 -1.37 -8.07
CA TRP A 89 10.66 -2.50 -8.47
C TRP A 89 11.82 -2.09 -9.37
N GLN A 90 11.52 -1.35 -10.45
CA GLN A 90 12.55 -0.86 -11.38
C GLN A 90 13.58 0.00 -10.65
N ARG A 91 13.12 0.94 -9.81
CA ARG A 91 13.98 1.83 -9.05
C ARG A 91 14.89 1.09 -8.07
N TRP A 92 14.35 0.14 -7.31
CA TRP A 92 15.15 -0.63 -6.34
C TRP A 92 16.07 -1.64 -7.02
N GLN A 93 15.70 -2.17 -8.18
CA GLN A 93 16.60 -2.99 -9.00
C GLN A 93 17.79 -2.19 -9.51
N GLN A 94 17.53 -0.97 -10.00
CA GLN A 94 18.59 -0.09 -10.49
C GLN A 94 19.54 0.27 -9.35
N ALA A 95 19.03 0.73 -8.23
CA ALA A 95 19.85 1.05 -7.04
C ALA A 95 20.70 -0.13 -6.58
N LYS A 96 20.14 -1.36 -6.58
CA LYS A 96 20.90 -2.57 -6.26
C LYS A 96 22.00 -2.88 -7.26
N ARG A 97 21.80 -2.59 -8.56
CA ARG A 97 22.83 -2.80 -9.60
C ARG A 97 23.97 -1.81 -9.45
N GLU A 98 23.67 -0.55 -9.12
CA GLU A 98 24.67 0.50 -8.90
C GLU A 98 25.57 0.19 -7.68
N HIS A 99 25.05 -0.55 -6.70
CA HIS A 99 25.79 -1.02 -5.53
C HIS A 99 26.20 -2.50 -5.65
N ALA A 100 26.33 -3.03 -6.87
CA ALA A 100 26.71 -4.42 -7.10
C ALA A 100 28.10 -4.72 -6.51
N GLY A 101 28.16 -5.74 -5.65
CA GLY A 101 29.40 -6.14 -4.93
C GLY A 101 29.36 -5.84 -3.43
N THR A 102 28.36 -5.14 -2.93
CA THR A 102 28.12 -4.96 -1.50
C THR A 102 26.91 -5.75 -1.02
N GLU A 103 26.95 -6.31 0.18
CA GLU A 103 25.77 -6.95 0.82
C GLU A 103 24.69 -5.93 1.23
N GLN A 104 24.74 -4.70 0.71
CA GLN A 104 23.85 -3.64 1.08
C GLN A 104 22.40 -3.91 0.63
N ALA A 105 21.46 -3.40 1.41
CA ALA A 105 20.04 -3.43 1.07
C ALA A 105 19.78 -2.60 -0.21
N ALA A 106 18.68 -2.89 -0.90
CA ALA A 106 18.34 -2.27 -2.18
C ALA A 106 18.18 -0.74 -2.14
N VAL A 107 17.96 -0.16 -0.97
CA VAL A 107 17.80 1.29 -0.80
C VAL A 107 18.26 1.72 0.60
N SER A 108 18.93 2.87 0.68
CA SER A 108 19.26 3.53 1.95
C SER A 108 18.12 4.49 2.33
N PRO A 109 17.48 4.28 3.50
CA PRO A 109 16.41 5.14 3.96
C PRO A 109 16.88 6.58 4.17
N ARG A 110 16.06 7.53 3.72
CA ARG A 110 16.27 8.94 4.00
C ARG A 110 14.95 9.65 4.30
N TRP A 111 15.01 10.79 4.92
CA TRP A 111 13.85 11.67 5.02
C TRP A 111 13.61 12.41 3.70
N ALA A 112 12.35 12.66 3.37
CA ALA A 112 11.99 13.55 2.28
C ALA A 112 12.43 14.97 2.60
N THR A 113 12.89 15.69 1.58
CA THR A 113 13.23 17.13 1.69
C THR A 113 11.97 17.97 1.86
N GLY A 114 12.12 19.22 2.31
CA GLY A 114 10.99 20.14 2.47
C GLY A 114 10.19 20.34 1.16
N ARG A 115 10.89 20.42 0.01
CA ARG A 115 10.23 20.53 -1.32
C ARG A 115 9.49 19.25 -1.70
N GLU A 116 10.08 18.08 -1.45
CA GLU A 116 9.44 16.79 -1.69
C GLU A 116 8.19 16.63 -0.81
N ARG A 117 8.26 17.01 0.48
CA ARG A 117 7.10 17.01 1.36
C ARG A 117 6.00 17.96 0.93
N ALA A 118 6.36 19.18 0.52
CA ALA A 118 5.37 20.15 0.02
C ALA A 118 4.66 19.63 -1.24
N ALA A 119 5.39 19.08 -2.21
CA ALA A 119 4.82 18.47 -3.40
C ALA A 119 3.93 17.26 -3.06
N TYR A 120 4.38 16.43 -2.12
CA TYR A 120 3.66 15.26 -1.65
C TYR A 120 2.35 15.62 -0.96
N LEU A 121 2.36 16.60 -0.05
CA LEU A 121 1.17 17.09 0.63
C LEU A 121 0.21 17.78 -0.34
N GLY A 122 0.74 18.52 -1.31
CA GLY A 122 -0.06 19.11 -2.39
C GLY A 122 -0.76 18.03 -3.23
N ALA A 123 -0.04 16.99 -3.63
CA ALA A 123 -0.60 15.86 -4.35
C ALA A 123 -1.66 15.11 -3.51
N ALA A 124 -1.42 14.96 -2.18
CA ALA A 124 -2.38 14.38 -1.27
C ALA A 124 -3.68 15.20 -1.22
N ALA A 125 -3.58 16.50 -1.01
CA ALA A 125 -4.73 17.39 -0.93
C ALA A 125 -5.55 17.38 -2.22
N VAL A 126 -4.89 17.54 -3.38
CA VAL A 126 -5.55 17.51 -4.68
C VAL A 126 -6.17 16.13 -4.94
N GLY A 127 -5.44 15.05 -4.68
CA GLY A 127 -5.92 13.68 -4.89
C GLY A 127 -7.15 13.38 -4.05
N VAL A 128 -7.15 13.73 -2.76
CA VAL A 128 -8.30 13.54 -1.86
C VAL A 128 -9.52 14.32 -2.35
N VAL A 129 -9.35 15.59 -2.75
CA VAL A 129 -10.45 16.39 -3.26
C VAL A 129 -11.02 15.81 -4.55
N VAL A 130 -10.16 15.45 -5.50
CA VAL A 130 -10.59 14.84 -6.78
C VAL A 130 -11.32 13.54 -6.56
N LEU A 131 -10.76 12.64 -5.74
CA LEU A 131 -11.40 11.35 -5.47
C LEU A 131 -12.67 11.48 -4.62
N PHE A 132 -12.73 12.43 -3.69
CA PHE A 132 -13.94 12.70 -2.93
C PHE A 132 -15.11 13.01 -3.86
N PHE A 133 -14.95 13.93 -4.82
CA PHE A 133 -16.00 14.25 -5.77
C PHE A 133 -16.28 13.11 -6.76
N ALA A 134 -15.24 12.38 -7.19
CA ALA A 134 -15.42 11.21 -8.05
C ALA A 134 -16.21 10.10 -7.34
N PHE A 135 -15.85 9.75 -6.11
CA PHE A 135 -16.57 8.75 -5.33
C PHE A 135 -17.98 9.20 -4.96
N GLN A 136 -18.18 10.48 -4.65
CA GLN A 136 -19.49 11.02 -4.41
C GLN A 136 -20.38 10.91 -5.66
N ALA A 137 -19.85 11.24 -6.84
CA ALA A 137 -20.60 11.14 -8.10
C ALA A 137 -21.00 9.68 -8.43
N ILE A 138 -20.12 8.71 -8.16
CA ILE A 138 -20.40 7.28 -8.32
C ILE A 138 -21.35 6.80 -7.20
N GLY A 139 -21.09 7.27 -5.98
CA GLY A 139 -21.76 6.81 -4.75
C GLY A 139 -23.18 7.35 -4.53
N THR A 140 -23.64 8.31 -5.34
CA THR A 140 -25.06 8.77 -5.29
C THR A 140 -26.06 7.65 -5.54
N LEU A 141 -25.60 6.52 -6.08
CA LEU A 141 -26.39 5.31 -6.29
C LEU A 141 -26.54 4.43 -5.03
N PHE A 142 -25.85 4.77 -3.93
CA PHE A 142 -25.75 3.93 -2.73
C PHE A 142 -25.99 4.72 -1.44
N PRO A 143 -26.69 4.13 -0.46
CA PRO A 143 -27.02 4.80 0.81
C PRO A 143 -25.82 4.74 1.79
N VAL A 144 -24.72 5.47 1.50
CA VAL A 144 -23.58 5.62 2.42
C VAL A 144 -23.49 7.04 2.95
N PRO A 145 -23.00 7.25 4.18
CA PRO A 145 -22.78 8.59 4.72
C PRO A 145 -21.77 9.39 3.90
N THR A 146 -21.95 10.70 3.77
CA THR A 146 -21.03 11.57 2.99
C THR A 146 -19.59 11.52 3.49
N TRP A 147 -19.36 11.38 4.81
CA TRP A 147 -18.03 11.28 5.39
C TRP A 147 -17.26 10.05 4.89
N TYR A 148 -17.95 8.97 4.51
CA TYR A 148 -17.35 7.78 3.94
C TYR A 148 -16.53 8.08 2.69
N PHE A 149 -17.08 8.91 1.78
CA PHE A 149 -16.34 9.27 0.55
C PHE A 149 -15.02 10.01 0.85
N LEU A 150 -15.01 10.82 1.92
CA LEU A 150 -13.78 11.50 2.36
C LEU A 150 -12.77 10.50 2.95
N ALA A 151 -13.26 9.61 3.80
CA ALA A 151 -12.43 8.57 4.42
C ALA A 151 -11.82 7.63 3.38
N ASP A 152 -12.63 7.11 2.44
CA ASP A 152 -12.16 6.23 1.37
C ASP A 152 -11.20 6.94 0.41
N SER A 153 -11.43 8.22 0.09
CA SER A 153 -10.50 9.04 -0.69
C SER A 153 -9.16 9.24 0.03
N TRP A 154 -9.20 9.50 1.34
CA TRP A 154 -7.99 9.60 2.16
C TRP A 154 -7.20 8.30 2.17
N ILE A 155 -7.86 7.17 2.44
CA ILE A 155 -7.25 5.85 2.45
C ILE A 155 -6.65 5.53 1.08
N PHE A 156 -7.38 5.78 0.00
CA PHE A 156 -6.95 5.53 -1.37
C PHE A 156 -5.69 6.33 -1.71
N VAL A 157 -5.75 7.65 -1.59
CA VAL A 157 -4.64 8.55 -1.93
C VAL A 157 -3.45 8.31 -1.02
N GLY A 158 -3.68 8.20 0.30
CA GLY A 158 -2.64 7.95 1.29
C GLY A 158 -1.88 6.65 1.00
N SER A 159 -2.58 5.59 0.65
CA SER A 159 -1.97 4.29 0.31
C SER A 159 -1.08 4.35 -0.94
N ILE A 160 -1.53 5.03 -2.00
CA ILE A 160 -0.74 5.22 -3.23
C ILE A 160 0.52 6.03 -2.94
N LEU A 161 0.35 7.14 -2.24
CA LEU A 161 1.45 8.03 -1.88
C LEU A 161 2.44 7.34 -0.93
N ALA A 162 1.97 6.56 0.04
CA ALA A 162 2.83 5.77 0.90
C ALA A 162 3.68 4.77 0.07
N THR A 163 3.06 4.06 -0.87
CA THR A 163 3.78 3.12 -1.74
C THR A 163 4.80 3.84 -2.63
N TYR A 164 4.46 5.01 -3.16
CA TYR A 164 5.39 5.86 -3.91
C TYR A 164 6.56 6.32 -3.04
N ALA A 165 6.31 6.81 -1.82
CA ALA A 165 7.35 7.25 -0.90
C ALA A 165 8.28 6.10 -0.49
N MET A 166 7.74 4.88 -0.33
CA MET A 166 8.53 3.67 -0.13
C MET A 166 9.44 3.41 -1.35
N ALA A 167 8.94 3.54 -2.58
CA ALA A 167 9.73 3.39 -3.80
C ALA A 167 10.89 4.41 -3.87
N ARG A 168 10.70 5.61 -3.30
CA ARG A 168 11.72 6.65 -3.17
C ARG A 168 12.70 6.42 -2.00
N GLY A 169 12.45 5.45 -1.14
CA GLY A 169 13.23 5.18 0.07
C GLY A 169 13.03 6.20 1.18
N TRP A 170 11.92 6.94 1.20
CA TRP A 170 11.64 7.93 2.22
C TRP A 170 11.09 7.29 3.49
N VAL A 171 11.65 7.63 4.66
CA VAL A 171 11.13 7.18 5.95
C VAL A 171 9.69 7.66 6.18
N ASP A 172 9.33 8.79 5.58
CA ASP A 172 8.02 9.42 5.65
C ASP A 172 6.87 8.47 5.24
N PHE A 173 7.12 7.44 4.41
CA PHE A 173 6.08 6.51 3.98
C PHE A 173 5.41 5.74 5.13
N TRP A 174 6.15 5.47 6.20
CA TRP A 174 5.59 4.83 7.39
C TRP A 174 4.57 5.72 8.08
N LEU A 175 4.84 7.05 8.14
CA LEU A 175 3.90 8.02 8.68
C LEU A 175 2.62 8.10 7.85
N CYS A 176 2.74 7.94 6.53
CA CYS A 176 1.58 7.91 5.64
C CYS A 176 0.71 6.69 5.90
N TRP A 177 1.30 5.51 6.11
CA TRP A 177 0.55 4.31 6.49
C TRP A 177 -0.12 4.47 7.85
N ILE A 178 0.56 5.05 8.85
CA ILE A 178 -0.08 5.37 10.14
C ILE A 178 -1.30 6.28 9.93
N ALA A 179 -1.16 7.31 9.10
CA ALA A 179 -2.27 8.23 8.81
C ALA A 179 -3.43 7.56 8.07
N VAL A 180 -3.16 6.57 7.21
CA VAL A 180 -4.18 5.73 6.55
C VAL A 180 -4.88 4.84 7.57
N ASP A 181 -4.13 4.17 8.46
CA ASP A 181 -4.69 3.26 9.45
C ASP A 181 -5.54 3.98 10.50
N LEU A 182 -5.17 5.22 10.88
CA LEU A 182 -5.95 6.06 11.80
C LEU A 182 -7.37 6.37 11.28
N VAL A 183 -7.59 6.35 9.97
CA VAL A 183 -8.90 6.52 9.36
C VAL A 183 -9.51 5.16 9.02
N GLY A 184 -8.73 4.24 8.45
CA GLY A 184 -9.21 2.97 7.95
C GLY A 184 -9.68 2.02 9.06
N VAL A 185 -9.01 1.95 10.20
CA VAL A 185 -9.43 1.08 11.30
C VAL A 185 -10.79 1.50 11.88
N PRO A 186 -11.01 2.78 12.24
CA PRO A 186 -12.33 3.24 12.68
C PRO A 186 -13.43 3.02 11.65
N GLU A 187 -13.14 3.23 10.36
CA GLU A 187 -14.09 2.99 9.27
C GLU A 187 -14.52 1.53 9.20
N LEU A 188 -13.56 0.59 9.23
CA LEU A 188 -13.84 -0.83 9.21
C LEU A 188 -14.66 -1.28 10.44
N ILE A 189 -14.39 -0.71 11.62
CA ILE A 189 -15.16 -0.97 12.84
C ILE A 189 -16.60 -0.45 12.69
N TYR A 190 -16.78 0.75 12.14
CA TYR A 190 -18.09 1.34 11.90
C TYR A 190 -18.97 0.45 11.00
N PHE A 191 -18.38 -0.10 9.93
CA PHE A 191 -19.05 -1.02 9.02
C PHE A 191 -19.09 -2.48 9.54
N LYS A 192 -18.67 -2.72 10.79
CA LYS A 192 -18.66 -4.05 11.44
C LYS A 192 -17.79 -5.08 10.70
N LEU A 193 -16.79 -4.63 9.95
CA LEU A 193 -15.82 -5.45 9.24
C LEU A 193 -14.65 -5.82 10.19
N TYR A 194 -14.99 -6.46 11.31
CA TYR A 194 -14.02 -6.76 12.38
C TYR A 194 -12.81 -7.59 11.94
N PRO A 195 -12.95 -8.61 11.06
CA PRO A 195 -11.77 -9.35 10.57
C PRO A 195 -10.79 -8.45 9.82
N SER A 196 -11.30 -7.57 8.97
CA SER A 196 -10.48 -6.60 8.23
C SER A 196 -9.84 -5.57 9.16
N ALA A 197 -10.58 -5.09 10.17
CA ALA A 197 -10.05 -4.18 11.18
C ALA A 197 -8.92 -4.83 11.99
N ALA A 198 -9.05 -6.10 12.35
CA ALA A 198 -8.00 -6.86 13.03
C ALA A 198 -6.75 -7.01 12.16
N LEU A 199 -6.91 -7.29 10.85
CA LEU A 199 -5.80 -7.37 9.90
C LEU A 199 -5.08 -6.02 9.78
N TYR A 200 -5.82 -4.91 9.68
CA TYR A 200 -5.23 -3.56 9.71
C TYR A 200 -4.48 -3.29 11.01
N GLY A 201 -4.99 -3.78 12.15
CA GLY A 201 -4.27 -3.71 13.42
C GLY A 201 -2.91 -4.44 13.39
N VAL A 202 -2.85 -5.62 12.75
CA VAL A 202 -1.59 -6.36 12.54
C VAL A 202 -0.63 -5.58 11.65
N TYR A 203 -1.14 -5.01 10.54
CA TYR A 203 -0.33 -4.11 9.69
C TYR A 203 0.13 -2.87 10.45
N GLY A 204 -0.72 -2.27 11.29
CA GLY A 204 -0.37 -1.11 12.12
C GLY A 204 0.81 -1.38 13.05
N VAL A 205 0.88 -2.56 13.67
CA VAL A 205 2.06 -2.98 14.46
C VAL A 205 3.31 -3.05 13.60
N LEU A 206 3.21 -3.66 12.40
CA LEU A 206 4.32 -3.74 11.44
C LEU A 206 4.77 -2.35 10.98
N VAL A 207 3.83 -1.43 10.73
CA VAL A 207 4.08 -0.05 10.31
C VAL A 207 4.82 0.73 11.39
N ILE A 208 4.38 0.63 12.65
CA ILE A 208 5.05 1.29 13.79
C ILE A 208 6.47 0.74 13.95
N TYR A 209 6.63 -0.57 13.96
CA TYR A 209 7.96 -1.19 14.04
C TYR A 209 8.85 -0.76 12.87
N GLY A 210 8.33 -0.76 11.66
CA GLY A 210 9.03 -0.36 10.44
C GLY A 210 9.49 1.09 10.47
N PHE A 211 8.66 1.99 10.99
CA PHE A 211 9.02 3.38 11.19
C PHE A 211 10.26 3.53 12.07
N PHE A 212 10.29 2.89 13.23
CA PHE A 212 11.45 2.98 14.11
C PHE A 212 12.70 2.33 13.51
N ALA A 213 12.54 1.18 12.84
CA ALA A 213 13.64 0.49 12.17
C ALA A 213 14.26 1.36 11.06
N TRP A 214 13.45 1.91 10.17
CA TRP A 214 13.94 2.75 9.06
C TRP A 214 14.48 4.10 9.53
N ARG A 215 13.86 4.70 10.55
CA ARG A 215 14.36 5.92 11.18
C ARG A 215 15.74 5.73 11.80
N ARG A 216 15.98 4.58 12.44
CA ARG A 216 17.29 4.23 12.99
C ARG A 216 18.35 4.12 11.89
N ILE A 217 18.05 3.36 10.83
CA ILE A 217 18.96 3.20 9.69
C ILE A 217 19.27 4.55 9.03
N ALA A 218 18.26 5.40 8.80
CA ALA A 218 18.45 6.74 8.23
C ALA A 218 19.32 7.68 9.09
N ARG A 219 19.54 7.35 10.36
CA ARG A 219 20.46 8.08 11.25
C ARG A 219 21.86 7.50 11.23
N GLU A 220 21.97 6.19 11.11
CA GLU A 220 23.24 5.43 11.15
C GLU A 220 23.94 5.42 9.78
N GLU A 221 23.17 5.46 8.69
CA GLU A 221 23.64 5.52 7.30
C GLU A 221 23.26 6.87 6.64
N PRO A 222 23.76 8.03 7.07
CA PRO A 222 23.54 9.25 6.33
C PRO A 222 24.12 9.08 4.93
N LEU A 223 23.35 9.53 3.90
CA LEU A 223 23.85 9.54 2.53
C LEU A 223 25.23 10.23 2.52
N ALA A 224 26.24 9.59 1.95
CA ALA A 224 27.53 10.21 1.76
C ALA A 224 27.32 11.56 1.05
N ASP A 225 27.75 12.63 1.69
CA ASP A 225 27.67 13.96 1.11
C ASP A 225 28.65 14.00 -0.08
N PRO A 226 28.16 14.24 -1.33
CA PRO A 226 29.04 14.32 -2.50
C PRO A 226 30.16 15.35 -2.36
N GLN A 227 30.06 16.27 -1.37
CA GLN A 227 31.09 17.27 -1.11
C GLN A 227 32.28 16.72 -0.29
N THR A 228 32.08 15.60 0.41
CA THR A 228 33.17 15.03 1.24
C THR A 228 34.18 14.24 0.38
N GLU A 229 33.78 13.75 -0.78
CA GLU A 229 34.71 13.07 -1.70
C GLU A 229 35.64 14.02 -2.47
N MET A 230 35.27 15.31 -2.62
CA MET A 230 36.10 16.28 -3.33
C MET A 230 37.20 16.96 -2.47
N VAL A 231 37.24 16.70 -1.17
CA VAL A 231 38.25 17.28 -0.24
C VAL A 231 39.37 16.29 0.04
N GLY A 232 39.24 15.04 -0.41
CA GLY A 232 40.24 13.97 -0.21
C GLY A 232 41.02 13.54 -1.47
N ALA A 233 40.85 14.25 -2.59
CA ALA A 233 41.61 14.09 -3.83
C ALA A 233 42.42 15.37 -4.09
#